data_a9f244d530100605e36e3fa68e36ab3d
#
_entry.id   a9f244d530100605e36e3fa68e36ab3d
#
_cell.length_a   1.000
_cell.length_b   1.000
_cell.length_c   1.000
_cell.angle_alpha   90.00
_cell.angle_beta   90.00
_cell.angle_gamma   90.00
#
_symmetry.space_group_name_H-M   'P 1'
#
loop_
_entity.id
_entity.type
_entity.pdbx_description
1 polymer ?
#
loop_
_entity_poly.entity_id
_entity_poly.type
_entity_poly.pdbx_seq_one_letter_code
_entity_poly.pdbx_strand_id
1 'polypeptide(L)'
;MRSGVFSFCKAIDTFCPLGPWIVTPDEIPDPHDLAMELRVNGERRQQSHSGRMSVTIPQILSNFSALGYSAGDVLSTGTVSGVAGFKSPEERARLYLKPGDVIEAEIEGIGVLRNPVVSWQEGHGTAAPPRIRPWGEDV
;
A
#
# COMPACT_ATOMS: atom_id res chain seq x y z
N MET A 1 3.32 -14.12 -12.28
CA MET A 1 2.64 -12.84 -12.52
C MET A 1 3.01 -12.37 -13.90
N ARG A 2 2.22 -12.61 -14.90
CA ARG A 2 2.38 -11.96 -16.21
C ARG A 2 1.88 -10.53 -16.03
N SER A 3 2.72 -9.60 -16.38
CA SER A 3 2.64 -8.15 -16.32
C SER A 3 1.24 -7.55 -16.48
N GLY A 4 0.42 -7.65 -15.46
CA GLY A 4 -0.69 -6.72 -15.31
C GLY A 4 -0.12 -5.35 -14.94
N VAL A 5 -0.77 -4.30 -15.31
CA VAL A 5 -0.42 -2.94 -14.86
C VAL A 5 -0.44 -2.96 -13.34
N PHE A 6 0.71 -2.81 -12.70
CA PHE A 6 0.87 -2.92 -11.24
C PHE A 6 -0.08 -1.99 -10.48
N SER A 7 -0.32 -0.80 -11.05
CA SER A 7 -1.26 0.19 -10.54
C SER A 7 -2.71 -0.33 -10.48
N PHE A 8 -3.11 -1.21 -11.39
CA PHE A 8 -4.46 -1.78 -11.37
C PHE A 8 -4.74 -2.59 -10.08
N CYS A 9 -3.73 -3.30 -9.59
CA CYS A 9 -3.84 -4.05 -8.32
C CYS A 9 -4.03 -3.15 -7.10
N LYS A 10 -3.79 -1.83 -7.22
CA LYS A 10 -3.98 -0.83 -6.18
C LYS A 10 -5.25 -0.01 -6.33
N ALA A 11 -5.93 -0.15 -7.47
CA ALA A 11 -7.16 0.57 -7.79
C ALA A 11 -8.44 -0.20 -7.40
N ILE A 12 -8.30 -1.41 -6.86
CA ILE A 12 -9.43 -2.19 -6.35
C ILE A 12 -9.94 -1.52 -5.08
N ASP A 13 -11.25 -1.39 -4.98
CA ASP A 13 -11.90 -0.83 -3.80
C ASP A 13 -11.40 -1.47 -2.50
N THR A 14 -11.16 -0.66 -1.48
CA THR A 14 -10.59 -1.02 -0.18
C THR A 14 -9.13 -1.49 -0.18
N PHE A 15 -8.44 -1.60 -1.33
CA PHE A 15 -7.05 -2.07 -1.40
C PHE A 15 -5.99 -1.00 -1.17
N CYS A 16 -6.41 0.25 -1.00
CA CYS A 16 -5.52 1.38 -0.71
C CYS A 16 -6.09 2.23 0.44
N PRO A 17 -6.15 1.70 1.66
CA PRO A 17 -6.59 2.49 2.81
C PRO A 17 -5.60 3.63 3.08
N LEU A 18 -6.12 4.82 3.36
CA LEU A 18 -5.36 6.02 3.69
C LEU A 18 -5.70 6.46 5.12
N GLY A 19 -4.69 6.84 5.89
CA GLY A 19 -4.88 7.28 7.26
C GLY A 19 -3.68 6.94 8.16
N PRO A 20 -3.85 7.01 9.51
CA PRO A 20 -5.11 7.28 10.24
C PRO A 20 -5.62 8.71 10.06
N TRP A 21 -4.76 9.67 9.74
CA TRP A 21 -5.04 11.08 9.44
C TRP A 21 -4.00 11.64 8.48
N ILE A 22 -4.18 12.87 8.08
CA ILE A 22 -3.20 13.65 7.33
C ILE A 22 -2.44 14.50 8.32
N VAL A 23 -1.11 14.44 8.28
CA VAL A 23 -0.21 15.26 9.07
C VAL A 23 0.40 16.34 8.19
N THR A 24 0.40 17.57 8.68
CA THR A 24 0.92 18.72 7.91
C THR A 24 2.44 18.87 8.09
N PRO A 25 3.14 19.54 7.17
CA PRO A 25 4.61 19.65 7.20
C PRO A 25 5.18 20.40 8.42
N ASP A 26 4.37 21.17 9.13
CA ASP A 26 4.78 21.83 10.36
C ASP A 26 4.90 20.85 11.54
N GLU A 27 4.19 19.71 11.50
CA GLU A 27 4.30 18.65 12.50
C GLU A 27 5.38 17.61 12.13
N ILE A 28 5.68 17.43 10.85
CA ILE A 28 6.75 16.55 10.34
C ILE A 28 7.72 17.36 9.50
N PRO A 29 8.78 17.91 10.11
CA PRO A 29 9.74 18.78 9.40
C PRO A 29 10.50 18.08 8.27
N ASP A 30 10.81 16.78 8.43
CA ASP A 30 11.47 15.97 7.40
C ASP A 30 10.76 14.64 7.17
N PRO A 31 10.00 14.49 6.07
CA PRO A 31 9.35 13.24 5.75
C PRO A 31 10.31 12.11 5.34
N HIS A 32 11.62 12.39 5.20
CA HIS A 32 12.65 11.39 4.96
C HIS A 32 13.36 10.91 6.25
N ASP A 33 12.91 11.34 7.42
CA ASP A 33 13.49 10.95 8.71
C ASP A 33 12.44 10.30 9.63
N LEU A 34 11.73 9.29 9.12
CA LEU A 34 10.64 8.62 9.84
C LEU A 34 10.87 7.11 9.88
N ALA A 35 10.81 6.52 11.06
CA ALA A 35 10.74 5.07 11.22
C ALA A 35 9.37 4.57 10.74
N MET A 36 9.35 3.36 10.13
CA MET A 36 8.13 2.76 9.63
C MET A 36 8.11 1.26 9.84
N GLU A 37 6.95 0.74 10.22
CA GLU A 37 6.75 -0.68 10.48
C GLU A 37 5.38 -1.13 9.99
N LEU A 38 5.28 -2.37 9.53
CA LEU A 38 4.00 -3.03 9.26
C LEU A 38 3.95 -4.37 9.97
N ARG A 39 2.84 -4.59 10.68
CA ARG A 39 2.52 -5.84 11.36
C ARG A 39 1.27 -6.47 10.77
N VAL A 40 1.22 -7.79 10.79
CA VAL A 40 0.02 -8.57 10.51
C VAL A 40 -0.22 -9.50 11.70
N ASN A 41 -1.35 -9.36 12.36
CA ASN A 41 -1.68 -10.08 13.61
C ASN A 41 -0.61 -9.91 14.70
N GLY A 42 -0.03 -8.71 14.80
CA GLY A 42 1.07 -8.40 15.72
C GLY A 42 2.45 -8.91 15.26
N GLU A 43 2.55 -9.74 14.22
CA GLU A 43 3.83 -10.18 13.66
C GLU A 43 4.37 -9.13 12.70
N ARG A 44 5.61 -8.68 12.93
CA ARG A 44 6.28 -7.71 12.07
C ARG A 44 6.61 -8.30 10.71
N ARG A 45 6.09 -7.71 9.64
CA ARG A 45 6.28 -8.11 8.24
C ARG A 45 7.22 -7.19 7.48
N GLN A 46 7.17 -5.90 7.78
CA GLN A 46 8.03 -4.90 7.17
C GLN A 46 8.58 -3.97 8.25
N GLN A 47 9.81 -3.54 8.09
CA GLN A 47 10.44 -2.50 8.90
C GLN A 47 11.45 -1.74 8.06
N SER A 48 11.40 -0.43 8.10
CA SER A 48 12.32 0.43 7.38
C SER A 48 12.35 1.84 7.97
N HIS A 49 12.92 2.73 7.21
CA HIS A 49 13.03 4.15 7.50
C HIS A 49 12.82 4.92 6.20
N SER A 50 12.09 6.02 6.21
CA SER A 50 11.78 6.79 5.00
C SER A 50 13.01 7.35 4.30
N GLY A 51 14.09 7.62 5.05
CA GLY A 51 15.40 8.03 4.50
C GLY A 51 16.08 7.00 3.62
N ARG A 52 15.57 5.76 3.53
CA ARG A 52 16.08 4.72 2.62
C ARG A 52 15.40 4.72 1.25
N MET A 53 14.57 5.69 0.96
CA MET A 53 13.96 5.84 -0.36
C MET A 53 15.03 6.03 -1.43
N SER A 54 14.96 5.26 -2.51
CA SER A 54 15.89 5.37 -3.65
C SER A 54 15.68 6.66 -4.44
N VAL A 55 14.47 7.19 -4.43
CA VAL A 55 14.08 8.47 -5.07
C VAL A 55 13.34 9.27 -4.02
N THR A 56 13.78 10.50 -3.76
CA THR A 56 13.17 11.36 -2.73
C THR A 56 11.80 11.90 -3.15
N ILE A 57 10.97 12.28 -2.18
CA ILE A 57 9.65 12.86 -2.46
C ILE A 57 9.73 14.06 -3.42
N PRO A 58 10.64 15.04 -3.25
CA PRO A 58 10.78 16.12 -4.21
C PRO A 58 11.14 15.65 -5.64
N GLN A 59 11.98 14.62 -5.76
CA GLN A 59 12.32 14.05 -7.07
C GLN A 59 11.12 13.36 -7.71
N ILE A 60 10.31 12.62 -6.95
CA ILE A 60 9.09 12.01 -7.45
C ILE A 60 8.11 13.08 -7.93
N LEU A 61 7.88 14.12 -7.11
CA LEU A 61 7.03 15.24 -7.49
C LEU A 61 7.50 15.93 -8.78
N SER A 62 8.80 16.18 -8.88
CA SER A 62 9.40 16.77 -10.10
C SER A 62 9.20 15.88 -11.32
N ASN A 63 9.44 14.57 -11.20
CA ASN A 63 9.32 13.63 -12.31
C ASN A 63 7.88 13.53 -12.85
N PHE A 64 6.88 13.63 -11.98
CA PHE A 64 5.47 13.56 -12.36
C PHE A 64 4.82 14.93 -12.59
N SER A 65 5.55 16.02 -12.44
CA SER A 65 5.01 17.39 -12.60
C SER A 65 4.41 17.67 -13.99
N ALA A 66 4.89 16.97 -15.02
CA ALA A 66 4.35 17.09 -16.38
C ALA A 66 2.88 16.60 -16.49
N LEU A 67 2.40 15.80 -15.56
CA LEU A 67 1.00 15.37 -15.50
C LEU A 67 0.08 16.44 -14.88
N GLY A 68 0.64 17.46 -14.25
CA GLY A 68 -0.06 18.43 -13.43
C GLY A 68 -0.44 17.84 -12.06
N TYR A 69 -0.71 18.73 -11.11
CA TYR A 69 -1.23 18.39 -9.79
C TYR A 69 -2.44 19.25 -9.46
N SER A 70 -3.43 18.67 -8.81
CA SER A 70 -4.62 19.33 -8.33
C SER A 70 -4.80 19.14 -6.83
N ALA A 71 -5.52 20.02 -6.18
CA ALA A 71 -5.87 19.83 -4.78
C ALA A 71 -6.65 18.51 -4.60
N GLY A 72 -6.22 17.70 -3.66
CA GLY A 72 -6.78 16.38 -3.41
C GLY A 72 -6.04 15.21 -4.08
N ASP A 73 -5.06 15.48 -4.93
CA ASP A 73 -4.22 14.41 -5.50
C ASP A 73 -3.39 13.72 -4.42
N VAL A 74 -3.26 12.41 -4.56
CA VAL A 74 -2.45 11.57 -3.66
C VAL A 74 -1.33 10.91 -4.45
N LEU A 75 -0.10 11.14 -4.03
CA LEU A 75 1.08 10.51 -4.60
C LEU A 75 1.58 9.38 -3.70
N SER A 76 1.47 8.14 -4.18
CA SER A 76 2.06 7.00 -3.49
C SER A 76 3.55 6.93 -3.76
N THR A 77 4.35 6.89 -2.69
CA THR A 77 5.82 6.84 -2.76
C THR A 77 6.40 5.42 -2.87
N GLY A 78 5.54 4.41 -2.97
CA GLY A 78 5.94 3.01 -3.08
C GLY A 78 5.92 2.25 -1.76
N THR A 79 6.73 1.20 -1.65
CA THR A 79 6.75 0.31 -0.49
C THR A 79 8.16 -0.13 -0.13
N VAL A 80 8.34 -0.58 1.11
CA VAL A 80 9.58 -1.16 1.60
C VAL A 80 9.62 -2.68 1.38
N SER A 81 10.79 -3.30 1.59
CA SER A 81 10.96 -4.75 1.50
C SER A 81 10.07 -5.51 2.50
N GLY A 82 9.81 -6.80 2.22
CA GLY A 82 8.96 -7.65 3.06
C GLY A 82 7.59 -7.97 2.45
N VAL A 83 7.31 -7.45 1.25
CA VAL A 83 6.07 -7.75 0.51
C VAL A 83 6.01 -9.24 0.16
N ALA A 84 4.91 -9.90 0.54
CA ALA A 84 4.70 -11.33 0.30
C ALA A 84 4.80 -11.72 -1.19
N GLY A 85 4.39 -10.84 -2.10
CA GLY A 85 4.41 -11.09 -3.54
C GLY A 85 5.79 -11.35 -4.14
N PHE A 86 6.89 -10.97 -3.47
CA PHE A 86 8.27 -11.19 -3.91
C PHE A 86 8.94 -12.41 -3.26
N LYS A 87 8.20 -13.16 -2.47
CA LYS A 87 8.68 -14.37 -1.79
C LYS A 87 8.51 -15.62 -2.66
N SER A 88 9.04 -16.76 -2.21
CA SER A 88 8.81 -18.07 -2.87
C SER A 88 7.32 -18.42 -2.91
N PRO A 89 6.88 -19.31 -3.80
CA PRO A 89 5.47 -19.72 -3.85
C PRO A 89 4.95 -20.27 -2.52
N GLU A 90 5.76 -21.02 -1.80
CA GLU A 90 5.43 -21.63 -0.49
C GLU A 90 5.28 -20.56 0.58
N GLU A 91 6.23 -19.62 0.63
CA GLU A 91 6.18 -18.48 1.55
C GLU A 91 4.99 -17.57 1.24
N ARG A 92 4.70 -17.32 -0.06
CA ARG A 92 3.55 -16.51 -0.47
C ARG A 92 2.23 -17.09 0.03
N ALA A 93 2.03 -18.41 -0.12
CA ALA A 93 0.81 -19.08 0.32
C ALA A 93 0.56 -18.91 1.83
N ARG A 94 1.65 -18.82 2.62
CA ARG A 94 1.58 -18.58 4.07
C ARG A 94 1.39 -17.11 4.42
N LEU A 95 2.01 -16.19 3.66
CA LEU A 95 2.12 -14.77 3.98
C LEU A 95 1.02 -13.90 3.38
N TYR A 96 0.28 -14.40 2.37
CA TYR A 96 -0.86 -13.66 1.84
C TYR A 96 -1.93 -13.45 2.92
N LEU A 97 -2.50 -12.27 2.89
CA LEU A 97 -3.58 -11.88 3.78
C LEU A 97 -4.81 -12.76 3.60
N LYS A 98 -5.49 -13.05 4.70
CA LYS A 98 -6.69 -13.87 4.76
C LYS A 98 -7.77 -13.14 5.54
N PRO A 99 -9.05 -13.39 5.27
CA PRO A 99 -10.12 -12.90 6.13
C PRO A 99 -9.86 -13.25 7.60
N GLY A 100 -10.03 -12.28 8.47
CA GLY A 100 -9.72 -12.36 9.89
C GLY A 100 -8.34 -11.81 10.29
N ASP A 101 -7.44 -11.58 9.34
CA ASP A 101 -6.17 -10.90 9.63
C ASP A 101 -6.41 -9.44 9.99
N VAL A 102 -5.49 -8.88 10.77
CA VAL A 102 -5.44 -7.46 11.10
C VAL A 102 -4.09 -6.90 10.66
N ILE A 103 -4.14 -5.85 9.85
CA ILE A 103 -2.97 -5.12 9.38
C ILE A 103 -2.82 -3.86 10.21
N GLU A 104 -1.60 -3.60 10.68
CA GLU A 104 -1.23 -2.37 11.36
C GLU A 104 0.00 -1.78 10.67
N ALA A 105 -0.17 -0.60 10.07
CA ALA A 105 0.91 0.17 9.47
C ALA A 105 1.20 1.37 10.34
N GLU A 106 2.42 1.47 10.82
CA GLU A 106 2.87 2.53 11.72
C GLU A 106 3.96 3.35 11.05
N ILE A 107 3.83 4.67 11.14
CA ILE A 107 4.85 5.63 10.75
C ILE A 107 5.04 6.59 11.91
N GLU A 108 6.29 6.79 12.28
CA GLU A 108 6.70 7.73 13.33
C GLU A 108 6.12 9.13 13.07
N GLY A 109 5.58 9.75 14.11
CA GLY A 109 4.94 11.07 14.01
C GLY A 109 3.55 11.08 13.35
N ILE A 110 3.16 10.01 12.64
CA ILE A 110 1.83 9.92 11.99
C ILE A 110 0.89 9.04 12.81
N GLY A 111 1.36 7.88 13.30
CA GLY A 111 0.57 6.97 14.09
C GLY A 111 0.33 5.63 13.40
N VAL A 112 -0.70 4.90 13.85
CA VAL A 112 -1.00 3.54 13.40
C VAL A 112 -2.30 3.51 12.61
N LEU A 113 -2.20 3.13 11.34
CA LEU A 113 -3.35 2.79 10.51
C LEU A 113 -3.66 1.31 10.69
N ARG A 114 -4.83 0.99 11.24
CA ARG A 114 -5.26 -0.37 11.54
C ARG A 114 -6.46 -0.76 10.70
N ASN A 115 -6.33 -1.86 9.94
CA ASN A 115 -7.35 -2.34 9.04
C ASN A 115 -7.60 -3.84 9.25
N PRO A 116 -8.85 -4.29 9.45
CA PRO A 116 -9.20 -5.69 9.37
C PRO A 116 -9.23 -6.15 7.91
N VAL A 117 -8.84 -7.39 7.68
CA VAL A 117 -9.04 -8.07 6.39
C VAL A 117 -10.36 -8.85 6.48
N VAL A 118 -11.28 -8.54 5.59
CA VAL A 118 -12.58 -9.21 5.51
C VAL A 118 -12.71 -9.96 4.19
N SER A 119 -13.63 -10.92 4.12
CA SER A 119 -13.97 -11.53 2.85
C SER A 119 -14.68 -10.53 1.94
N TRP A 120 -14.70 -10.80 0.63
CA TRP A 120 -15.43 -9.95 -0.31
C TRP A 120 -16.91 -9.80 0.08
N GLN A 121 -17.53 -10.90 0.47
CA GLN A 121 -18.95 -10.93 0.88
C GLN A 121 -19.22 -10.07 2.12
N GLU A 122 -18.32 -10.09 3.09
CA GLU A 122 -18.44 -9.24 4.30
C GLU A 122 -18.27 -7.77 3.98
N GLY A 123 -17.36 -7.42 3.05
CA GLY A 123 -17.12 -6.04 2.66
C GLY A 123 -18.13 -5.46 1.67
N HIS A 124 -18.68 -6.29 0.77
CA HIS A 124 -19.47 -5.85 -0.38
C HIS A 124 -20.83 -6.59 -0.51
N GLY A 125 -21.21 -7.40 0.46
CA GLY A 125 -22.44 -8.16 0.45
C GLY A 125 -22.51 -9.15 -0.71
N THR A 126 -23.62 -9.13 -1.46
CA THR A 126 -23.84 -10.04 -2.61
C THR A 126 -23.16 -9.59 -3.91
N ALA A 127 -22.47 -8.43 -3.93
CA ALA A 127 -21.77 -7.98 -5.11
C ALA A 127 -20.69 -8.98 -5.52
N ALA A 128 -20.64 -9.33 -6.80
CA ALA A 128 -19.58 -10.21 -7.30
C ALA A 128 -18.22 -9.48 -7.27
N PRO A 129 -17.14 -10.19 -6.91
CA PRO A 129 -15.80 -9.59 -6.98
C PRO A 129 -15.48 -9.18 -8.43
N PRO A 130 -14.69 -8.11 -8.61
CA PRO A 130 -14.29 -7.68 -9.94
C PRO A 130 -13.54 -8.82 -10.65
N ARG A 131 -13.97 -9.16 -11.85
CA ARG A 131 -13.27 -10.12 -12.69
C ARG A 131 -12.05 -9.44 -13.31
N ILE A 132 -10.89 -9.72 -12.79
CA ILE A 132 -9.63 -9.31 -13.41
C ILE A 132 -9.38 -10.28 -14.57
N ARG A 133 -9.71 -9.87 -15.81
CA ARG A 133 -9.36 -10.65 -16.99
C ARG A 133 -7.86 -10.54 -17.24
N PRO A 134 -7.16 -11.63 -17.54
CA PRO A 134 -5.79 -11.55 -18.00
C PRO A 134 -5.73 -10.70 -19.29
N TRP A 135 -4.75 -9.83 -19.35
CA TRP A 135 -4.55 -8.99 -20.53
C TRP A 135 -4.30 -9.90 -21.76
N GLY A 136 -5.16 -9.82 -22.78
CA GLY A 136 -4.99 -10.49 -24.07
C GLY A 136 -5.86 -11.72 -24.31
N GLU A 137 -6.89 -11.99 -23.50
CA GLU A 137 -7.78 -13.13 -23.73
C GLU A 137 -9.07 -12.80 -24.54
N ASP A 138 -9.27 -11.56 -24.97
CA ASP A 138 -10.41 -11.16 -25.81
C ASP A 138 -10.00 -10.07 -26.79
N VAL A 139 -9.28 -10.41 -27.85
CA VAL A 139 -9.24 -9.66 -29.10
C VAL A 139 -9.39 -10.63 -30.26
#